data_3170ed5e0a1008999cc4cf53249cbc41
#
_entry.id   3170ed5e0a1008999cc4cf53249cbc41
#
_cell.length_a   1.000
_cell.length_b   1.000
_cell.length_c   1.000
_cell.angle_alpha   90.00
_cell.angle_beta   90.00
_cell.angle_gamma   90.00
#
_symmetry.space_group_name_H-M   'P 1'
#
loop_
_entity.id
_entity.type
_entity.pdbx_description
1 polymer ?
#
loop_
_entity_poly.entity_id
_entity_poly.type
_entity_poly.pdbx_seq_one_letter_code
_entity_poly.pdbx_strand_id
1 'polypeptide(L)'
;MSGTDTSRTDEACDPAFRRIAHAVAQDTRGVTALLDESLMIEWISPSISTLAGYEPSTLIGTFGLDLLHPDDLPRAAEMIAHELENPWMGAQGLPVTRPAATDLRIRTVDGSWKIFEVTSMNCFADPNVRAMLCTLRDVSQRRMFDMVLERTSLGAPAAEVLEGVSAIASRSVRVDNVVTSVRRGTAIQNTLAHAGDGSRPSVFLEVGAALWEDLDRLDDNECLRHDEATLPGYRPTWVPVATLRQSVVWAFPIRTPTNRETHGAILIWSDYGDGPNPFECREIISAGRLGGIAIERSQQQQALRDAATTDPLTGAPNRAAFATTIESLADEKGAWSMLSIDLDGFKQTNDTFGHHIGDALLIDVAHRIAATLRPGDSFARVGGDEFAIVCRGLTGPADAHPVADRVIQTVRAIEEVGGARVTIGASIGIAYSWSSNSAERLLQFADTALYRAKREGRNRWVAYDPIDDER
;
A
#
# COMPACT_ATOMS: atom_id res chain seq x y z
N MET A 1 60.74 -46.00 -24.39
CA MET A 1 60.10 -46.78 -23.34
C MET A 1 59.91 -45.82 -22.18
N SER A 2 58.95 -44.97 -22.16
CA SER A 2 57.54 -45.00 -21.83
C SER A 2 57.27 -45.64 -20.45
N GLY A 3 57.15 -44.83 -19.46
CA GLY A 3 56.60 -45.13 -18.14
C GLY A 3 55.90 -43.90 -17.67
N THR A 4 54.60 -43.79 -18.00
CA THR A 4 53.68 -42.84 -17.47
C THR A 4 53.34 -43.25 -16.05
N ASP A 5 53.86 -42.49 -15.08
CA ASP A 5 53.59 -42.64 -13.69
C ASP A 5 52.17 -41.97 -13.40
N THR A 6 51.17 -42.80 -13.39
CA THR A 6 49.77 -42.46 -12.98
C THR A 6 49.52 -42.97 -11.57
N SER A 7 50.28 -42.47 -10.60
CA SER A 7 50.04 -42.71 -9.18
C SER A 7 50.14 -41.41 -8.42
N ARG A 8 49.21 -40.47 -8.65
CA ARG A 8 48.84 -39.46 -7.62
C ARG A 8 47.75 -40.05 -6.74
N THR A 9 48.23 -40.76 -5.78
CA THR A 9 47.72 -41.02 -4.43
C THR A 9 46.37 -40.41 -4.10
N ASP A 10 45.38 -41.28 -4.08
CA ASP A 10 44.23 -41.23 -3.20
C ASP A 10 44.71 -41.20 -1.73
N GLU A 11 45.27 -40.10 -1.25
CA GLU A 11 45.46 -39.87 0.19
C GLU A 11 44.10 -39.81 0.81
N ALA A 12 43.76 -40.87 1.53
CA ALA A 12 42.47 -41.13 2.15
C ALA A 12 42.04 -39.99 3.06
N CYS A 13 41.23 -39.09 2.51
CA CYS A 13 40.45 -38.14 3.29
C CYS A 13 39.69 -38.91 4.38
N ASP A 14 39.88 -38.50 5.65
CA ASP A 14 39.24 -39.12 6.84
C ASP A 14 37.76 -39.42 6.53
N PRO A 15 37.29 -40.65 6.76
CA PRO A 15 35.91 -41.04 6.54
C PRO A 15 34.90 -40.19 7.35
N ALA A 16 35.30 -39.61 8.48
CA ALA A 16 34.51 -38.68 9.25
C ALA A 16 34.38 -37.33 8.53
N PHE A 17 35.46 -36.83 7.94
CA PHE A 17 35.44 -35.58 7.16
C PHE A 17 34.57 -35.73 5.90
N ARG A 18 34.66 -36.86 5.18
CA ARG A 18 33.77 -37.13 4.03
C ARG A 18 32.29 -37.17 4.43
N ARG A 19 31.95 -37.74 5.60
CA ARG A 19 30.55 -37.73 6.10
C ARG A 19 30.09 -36.36 6.48
N ILE A 20 30.93 -35.56 7.14
CA ILE A 20 30.58 -34.17 7.51
C ILE A 20 30.44 -33.32 6.26
N ALA A 21 31.38 -33.40 5.31
CA ALA A 21 31.31 -32.68 4.04
C ALA A 21 30.04 -33.06 3.25
N HIS A 22 29.71 -34.36 3.23
CA HIS A 22 28.48 -34.84 2.59
C HIS A 22 27.20 -34.30 3.29
N ALA A 23 27.18 -34.29 4.62
CA ALA A 23 26.06 -33.78 5.40
C ALA A 23 25.90 -32.27 5.20
N VAL A 24 26.99 -31.51 5.20
CA VAL A 24 26.98 -30.06 4.92
C VAL A 24 26.55 -29.78 3.47
N ALA A 25 27.02 -30.61 2.53
CA ALA A 25 26.63 -30.49 1.12
C ALA A 25 25.15 -30.81 0.86
N GLN A 26 24.52 -31.55 1.75
CA GLN A 26 23.09 -31.86 1.68
C GLN A 26 22.20 -30.86 2.46
N ASP A 27 22.79 -29.83 3.09
CA ASP A 27 21.98 -28.77 3.69
C ASP A 27 21.25 -27.99 2.56
N THR A 28 19.95 -28.23 2.45
CA THR A 28 19.10 -27.61 1.42
C THR A 28 18.82 -26.13 1.66
N ARG A 29 19.29 -25.58 2.78
CA ARG A 29 19.07 -24.16 3.16
C ARG A 29 20.09 -23.20 2.55
N GLY A 30 21.17 -23.70 1.98
CA GLY A 30 22.21 -22.90 1.35
C GLY A 30 22.97 -23.68 0.29
N VAL A 31 23.68 -22.95 -0.56
CA VAL A 31 24.60 -23.50 -1.55
C VAL A 31 26.04 -23.23 -1.08
N THR A 32 26.88 -24.22 -1.19
CA THR A 32 28.31 -24.07 -0.98
C THR A 32 29.02 -24.30 -2.31
N ALA A 33 29.95 -23.41 -2.68
CA ALA A 33 30.74 -23.50 -3.89
C ALA A 33 32.23 -23.33 -3.58
N LEU A 34 33.07 -24.00 -4.32
CA LEU A 34 34.53 -23.83 -4.35
C LEU A 34 34.90 -23.22 -5.70
N LEU A 35 35.64 -22.12 -5.66
CA LEU A 35 36.12 -21.42 -6.84
C LEU A 35 37.65 -21.47 -6.84
N ASP A 36 38.25 -21.73 -8.02
CA ASP A 36 39.70 -21.66 -8.23
C ASP A 36 40.22 -20.22 -8.22
N GLU A 37 41.56 -20.05 -8.40
CA GLU A 37 42.20 -18.74 -8.46
C GLU A 37 41.73 -17.87 -9.62
N SER A 38 41.09 -18.45 -10.64
CA SER A 38 40.48 -17.77 -11.77
C SER A 38 38.98 -17.53 -11.58
N LEU A 39 38.45 -17.84 -10.39
CA LEU A 39 37.02 -17.78 -10.03
C LEU A 39 36.14 -18.72 -10.86
N MET A 40 36.72 -19.79 -11.39
CA MET A 40 35.96 -20.86 -12.03
C MET A 40 35.40 -21.80 -10.96
N ILE A 41 34.17 -22.26 -11.14
CA ILE A 41 33.53 -23.19 -10.20
C ILE A 41 34.19 -24.57 -10.31
N GLU A 42 34.94 -24.99 -9.30
CA GLU A 42 35.50 -26.32 -9.22
C GLU A 42 34.50 -27.33 -8.65
N TRP A 43 33.69 -26.88 -7.71
CA TRP A 43 32.67 -27.70 -7.07
C TRP A 43 31.54 -26.84 -6.56
N ILE A 44 30.30 -27.38 -6.60
CA ILE A 44 29.12 -26.76 -6.07
C ILE A 44 28.20 -27.80 -5.45
N SER A 45 27.54 -27.47 -4.32
CA SER A 45 26.65 -28.39 -3.61
C SER A 45 25.39 -28.70 -4.41
N PRO A 46 24.84 -29.94 -4.28
CA PRO A 46 23.62 -30.35 -4.98
C PRO A 46 22.39 -29.47 -4.67
N SER A 47 22.39 -28.73 -3.54
CA SER A 47 21.35 -27.80 -3.16
C SER A 47 21.10 -26.69 -4.20
N ILE A 48 22.04 -26.42 -5.11
CA ILE A 48 21.86 -25.46 -6.21
C ILE A 48 20.70 -25.87 -7.14
N SER A 49 20.47 -27.18 -7.33
CA SER A 49 19.36 -27.66 -8.14
C SER A 49 18.00 -27.26 -7.54
N THR A 50 17.88 -27.35 -6.22
CA THR A 50 16.65 -26.97 -5.51
C THR A 50 16.48 -25.44 -5.45
N LEU A 51 17.59 -24.70 -5.24
CA LEU A 51 17.54 -23.26 -4.97
C LEU A 51 17.54 -22.39 -6.22
N ALA A 52 18.26 -22.81 -7.28
CA ALA A 52 18.39 -22.05 -8.52
C ALA A 52 18.08 -22.84 -9.80
N GLY A 53 17.76 -24.13 -9.67
CA GLY A 53 17.33 -24.99 -10.77
C GLY A 53 18.48 -25.58 -11.63
N TYR A 54 19.73 -25.28 -11.33
CA TYR A 54 20.87 -25.78 -12.12
C TYR A 54 21.31 -27.17 -11.70
N GLU A 55 21.61 -28.04 -12.66
CA GLU A 55 22.33 -29.24 -12.38
C GLU A 55 23.79 -28.89 -12.03
N PRO A 56 24.36 -29.37 -10.90
CA PRO A 56 25.74 -29.03 -10.47
C PRO A 56 26.79 -29.22 -11.55
N SER A 57 26.69 -30.31 -12.31
CA SER A 57 27.62 -30.64 -13.39
C SER A 57 27.66 -29.63 -14.53
N THR A 58 26.61 -28.85 -14.73
CA THR A 58 26.54 -27.82 -15.78
C THR A 58 27.26 -26.53 -15.38
N LEU A 59 27.48 -26.33 -14.08
CA LEU A 59 28.16 -25.14 -13.54
C LEU A 59 29.63 -25.36 -13.29
N ILE A 60 30.09 -26.60 -13.14
CA ILE A 60 31.52 -26.91 -12.96
C ILE A 60 32.29 -26.46 -14.20
N GLY A 61 33.39 -25.72 -13.98
CA GLY A 61 34.21 -25.14 -15.04
C GLY A 61 33.63 -23.88 -15.70
N THR A 62 32.53 -23.31 -15.16
CA THR A 62 32.03 -22.02 -15.59
C THR A 62 32.55 -20.90 -14.67
N PHE A 63 32.56 -19.67 -15.18
CA PHE A 63 32.98 -18.50 -14.40
C PHE A 63 31.85 -18.09 -13.41
N GLY A 64 32.17 -18.12 -12.12
CA GLY A 64 31.15 -17.92 -11.08
C GLY A 64 30.43 -16.59 -11.16
N LEU A 65 31.07 -15.52 -11.65
CA LEU A 65 30.48 -14.20 -11.77
C LEU A 65 29.47 -14.08 -12.93
N ASP A 66 29.48 -15.02 -13.91
CA ASP A 66 28.49 -15.01 -15.01
C ASP A 66 27.07 -15.31 -14.53
N LEU A 67 26.95 -15.84 -13.34
CA LEU A 67 25.63 -16.05 -12.69
C LEU A 67 25.08 -14.79 -12.03
N LEU A 68 25.89 -13.75 -11.84
CA LEU A 68 25.48 -12.53 -11.14
C LEU A 68 24.76 -11.54 -12.06
N HIS A 69 23.90 -10.73 -11.45
CA HIS A 69 23.31 -9.60 -12.15
C HIS A 69 24.39 -8.56 -12.49
N PRO A 70 24.39 -7.98 -13.71
CA PRO A 70 25.42 -7.02 -14.13
C PRO A 70 25.64 -5.85 -13.15
N ASP A 71 24.58 -5.31 -12.58
CA ASP A 71 24.68 -4.19 -11.60
C ASP A 71 25.35 -4.60 -10.28
N ASP A 72 25.39 -5.89 -9.96
CA ASP A 72 25.97 -6.40 -8.71
C ASP A 72 27.46 -6.77 -8.85
N LEU A 73 27.98 -6.82 -10.09
CA LEU A 73 29.38 -7.14 -10.37
C LEU A 73 30.40 -6.23 -9.64
N PRO A 74 30.21 -4.90 -9.56
CA PRO A 74 31.15 -4.06 -8.81
C PRO A 74 31.22 -4.44 -7.33
N ARG A 75 30.07 -4.71 -6.70
CA ARG A 75 29.98 -5.10 -5.30
C ARG A 75 30.59 -6.49 -5.05
N ALA A 76 30.38 -7.42 -5.97
CA ALA A 76 31.01 -8.73 -5.90
C ALA A 76 32.56 -8.64 -6.04
N ALA A 77 33.03 -7.78 -6.94
CA ALA A 77 34.45 -7.53 -7.10
C ALA A 77 35.11 -6.93 -5.86
N GLU A 78 34.45 -5.96 -5.21
CA GLU A 78 34.93 -5.40 -3.93
C GLU A 78 35.01 -6.47 -2.83
N MET A 79 33.98 -7.32 -2.71
CA MET A 79 33.95 -8.43 -1.75
C MET A 79 35.11 -9.41 -2.00
N ILE A 80 35.32 -9.82 -3.25
CA ILE A 80 36.40 -10.74 -3.63
C ILE A 80 37.76 -10.10 -3.36
N ALA A 81 37.98 -8.85 -3.74
CA ALA A 81 39.24 -8.15 -3.51
C ALA A 81 39.55 -8.08 -2.01
N HIS A 82 38.55 -7.76 -1.17
CA HIS A 82 38.72 -7.76 0.26
C HIS A 82 39.16 -9.12 0.83
N GLU A 83 38.56 -10.22 0.35
CA GLU A 83 38.90 -11.56 0.81
C GLU A 83 40.28 -12.00 0.30
N LEU A 84 40.68 -11.58 -0.90
CA LEU A 84 42.01 -11.87 -1.41
C LEU A 84 43.16 -11.20 -0.60
N GLU A 85 42.88 -9.99 -0.09
CA GLU A 85 43.78 -9.25 0.80
C GLU A 85 43.84 -9.83 2.22
N ASN A 86 42.80 -10.56 2.66
CA ASN A 86 42.63 -11.08 4.00
C ASN A 86 42.46 -12.63 3.99
N PRO A 87 43.49 -13.39 3.65
CA PRO A 87 43.38 -14.86 3.56
C PRO A 87 43.05 -15.47 4.93
N TRP A 88 42.17 -16.47 4.94
CA TRP A 88 41.87 -17.23 6.13
C TRP A 88 43.07 -18.07 6.56
N MET A 89 43.56 -17.86 7.77
CA MET A 89 44.83 -18.47 8.26
C MET A 89 44.58 -19.65 9.22
N GLY A 90 43.49 -20.37 9.14
CA GLY A 90 43.23 -21.60 9.89
C GLY A 90 43.17 -21.47 11.41
N ALA A 91 42.92 -22.56 12.15
CA ALA A 91 42.63 -22.62 13.55
C ALA A 91 43.73 -22.20 14.55
N GLN A 92 44.80 -21.57 14.12
CA GLN A 92 45.88 -21.10 14.98
C GLN A 92 45.78 -19.63 15.35
N GLY A 93 44.68 -19.25 16.08
CA GLY A 93 44.80 -18.15 17.03
C GLY A 93 44.56 -16.73 16.53
N LEU A 94 43.86 -16.50 15.41
CA LEU A 94 43.40 -15.15 15.03
C LEU A 94 41.89 -14.99 15.24
N PRO A 95 41.43 -13.79 15.61
CA PRO A 95 40.00 -13.53 15.76
C PRO A 95 39.33 -13.79 14.41
N VAL A 96 38.35 -14.70 14.40
CA VAL A 96 37.49 -14.97 13.24
C VAL A 96 36.67 -13.73 12.97
N THR A 97 37.18 -12.84 12.16
CA THR A 97 36.33 -11.83 11.52
C THR A 97 35.35 -12.60 10.64
N ARG A 98 34.05 -12.53 10.97
CA ARG A 98 33.05 -13.12 10.08
C ARG A 98 33.20 -12.47 8.70
N PRO A 99 33.29 -13.25 7.63
CA PRO A 99 33.33 -12.68 6.29
C PRO A 99 32.09 -11.80 6.09
N ALA A 100 32.29 -10.66 5.46
CA ALA A 100 31.19 -9.74 5.17
C ALA A 100 30.18 -10.44 4.25
N ALA A 101 28.94 -10.49 4.70
CA ALA A 101 27.86 -11.02 3.88
C ALA A 101 27.38 -9.92 2.91
N THR A 102 27.26 -10.26 1.65
CA THR A 102 26.82 -9.35 0.59
C THR A 102 25.63 -9.95 -0.15
N ASP A 103 24.56 -9.16 -0.30
CA ASP A 103 23.40 -9.60 -1.09
C ASP A 103 23.68 -9.42 -2.58
N LEU A 104 23.62 -10.51 -3.33
CA LEU A 104 23.83 -10.54 -4.77
C LEU A 104 22.66 -11.22 -5.46
N ARG A 105 22.24 -10.68 -6.61
CA ARG A 105 21.23 -11.29 -7.48
C ARG A 105 21.89 -12.36 -8.33
N ILE A 106 21.41 -13.59 -8.20
CA ILE A 106 21.89 -14.75 -8.96
C ILE A 106 20.80 -15.19 -9.92
N ARG A 107 21.17 -15.44 -11.17
CA ARG A 107 20.26 -15.92 -12.21
C ARG A 107 19.91 -17.37 -11.95
N THR A 108 18.64 -17.69 -12.02
CA THR A 108 18.12 -19.07 -11.98
C THR A 108 18.06 -19.67 -13.40
N VAL A 109 17.88 -20.98 -13.50
CA VAL A 109 17.86 -21.68 -14.80
C VAL A 109 16.75 -21.20 -15.73
N ASP A 110 15.62 -20.73 -15.16
CA ASP A 110 14.48 -20.15 -15.89
C ASP A 110 14.72 -18.70 -16.32
N GLY A 111 15.89 -18.11 -16.00
CA GLY A 111 16.25 -16.75 -16.33
C GLY A 111 15.78 -15.69 -15.32
N SER A 112 15.05 -16.07 -14.28
CA SER A 112 14.67 -15.16 -13.20
C SER A 112 15.84 -14.85 -12.27
N TRP A 113 15.67 -13.84 -11.38
CA TRP A 113 16.69 -13.41 -10.44
C TRP A 113 16.24 -13.71 -9.01
N LYS A 114 17.13 -14.38 -8.25
CA LYS A 114 16.96 -14.56 -6.80
C LYS A 114 18.06 -13.84 -6.05
N ILE A 115 17.74 -13.36 -4.85
CA ILE A 115 18.70 -12.68 -3.98
C ILE A 115 19.29 -13.70 -3.02
N PHE A 116 20.61 -13.83 -3.10
CA PHE A 116 21.39 -14.66 -2.18
C PHE A 116 22.27 -13.77 -1.30
N GLU A 117 22.28 -14.03 -0.02
CA GLU A 117 23.30 -13.56 0.90
C GLU A 117 24.54 -14.42 0.64
N VAL A 118 25.58 -13.82 0.09
CA VAL A 118 26.82 -14.49 -0.30
C VAL A 118 27.91 -14.11 0.69
N THR A 119 28.58 -15.12 1.24
CA THR A 119 29.82 -14.92 1.97
C THR A 119 30.94 -15.66 1.25
N SER A 120 32.10 -15.07 1.19
CA SER A 120 33.29 -15.70 0.61
C SER A 120 34.41 -15.76 1.65
N MET A 121 35.28 -16.77 1.52
CA MET A 121 36.42 -16.98 2.38
C MET A 121 37.56 -17.44 1.53
N ASN A 122 38.72 -16.76 1.59
CA ASN A 122 39.90 -17.11 0.89
C ASN A 122 40.63 -18.25 1.63
N CYS A 123 40.49 -19.47 1.14
CA CYS A 123 41.15 -20.68 1.66
C CYS A 123 42.29 -21.19 0.76
N PHE A 124 42.86 -20.35 -0.13
CA PHE A 124 43.97 -20.79 -1.02
C PHE A 124 45.21 -21.23 -0.27
N ALA A 125 45.46 -20.64 0.90
CA ALA A 125 46.59 -21.01 1.76
C ALA A 125 46.41 -22.34 2.53
N ASP A 126 45.17 -22.84 2.63
CA ASP A 126 44.89 -24.13 3.28
C ASP A 126 45.20 -25.29 2.31
N PRO A 127 46.13 -26.17 2.67
CA PRO A 127 46.55 -27.27 1.75
C PRO A 127 45.40 -28.25 1.48
N ASN A 128 44.34 -28.30 2.31
CA ASN A 128 43.24 -29.23 2.15
C ASN A 128 42.10 -28.63 1.31
N VAL A 129 42.03 -27.31 1.15
CA VAL A 129 40.94 -26.62 0.44
C VAL A 129 41.43 -26.02 -0.88
N ARG A 130 42.47 -25.17 -0.84
CA ARG A 130 43.08 -24.49 -1.98
C ARG A 130 42.12 -23.82 -2.94
N ALA A 131 41.08 -23.24 -2.39
CA ALA A 131 39.98 -22.61 -3.14
C ALA A 131 39.44 -21.41 -2.40
N MET A 132 38.65 -20.59 -3.07
CA MET A 132 37.76 -19.67 -2.45
C MET A 132 36.47 -20.40 -2.10
N LEU A 133 36.16 -20.48 -0.82
CA LEU A 133 34.91 -21.06 -0.32
C LEU A 133 33.80 -19.99 -0.33
N CYS A 134 32.75 -20.19 -1.11
CA CYS A 134 31.58 -19.35 -1.15
C CYS A 134 30.41 -20.08 -0.54
N THR A 135 29.64 -19.39 0.34
CA THR A 135 28.34 -19.88 0.81
C THR A 135 27.26 -18.90 0.37
N LEU A 136 26.18 -19.43 -0.16
CA LEU A 136 25.07 -18.68 -0.70
C LEU A 136 23.79 -19.11 0.00
N ARG A 137 23.11 -18.17 0.61
CA ARG A 137 21.84 -18.39 1.30
C ARG A 137 20.74 -17.62 0.61
N ASP A 138 19.70 -18.28 0.16
CA ASP A 138 18.53 -17.60 -0.43
C ASP A 138 17.85 -16.71 0.65
N VAL A 139 17.89 -15.41 0.43
CA VAL A 139 17.27 -14.39 1.30
C VAL A 139 16.18 -13.62 0.58
N SER A 140 15.78 -14.07 -0.60
CA SER A 140 14.79 -13.39 -1.43
C SER A 140 13.50 -13.10 -0.67
N GLN A 141 13.02 -14.07 0.11
CA GLN A 141 11.82 -13.93 0.89
C GLN A 141 11.98 -12.94 2.04
N ARG A 142 13.08 -13.05 2.80
CA ARG A 142 13.38 -12.10 3.88
C ARG A 142 13.47 -10.67 3.35
N ARG A 143 14.14 -10.47 2.21
CA ARG A 143 14.25 -9.16 1.56
C ARG A 143 12.90 -8.60 1.09
N MET A 144 12.00 -9.47 0.64
CA MET A 144 10.63 -9.03 0.33
C MET A 144 9.88 -8.55 1.57
N PHE A 145 9.99 -9.29 2.69
CA PHE A 145 9.42 -8.86 3.95
C PHE A 145 10.00 -7.50 4.41
N ASP A 146 11.33 -7.35 4.38
CA ASP A 146 12.01 -6.09 4.74
C ASP A 146 11.51 -4.92 3.86
N MET A 147 11.38 -5.14 2.55
CA MET A 147 10.90 -4.13 1.60
C MET A 147 9.43 -3.75 1.85
N VAL A 148 8.56 -4.73 2.13
CA VAL A 148 7.15 -4.47 2.45
C VAL A 148 7.05 -3.73 3.79
N LEU A 149 7.86 -4.10 4.79
CA LEU A 149 7.93 -3.44 6.08
C LEU A 149 8.42 -1.99 5.96
N GLU A 150 9.46 -1.76 5.16
CA GLU A 150 9.99 -0.42 4.87
C GLU A 150 8.94 0.46 4.20
N ARG A 151 8.28 -0.03 3.14
CA ARG A 151 7.17 0.67 2.47
C ARG A 151 6.05 1.01 3.43
N THR A 152 5.67 0.05 4.29
CA THR A 152 4.66 0.27 5.33
C THR A 152 5.09 1.37 6.29
N SER A 153 6.35 1.37 6.72
CA SER A 153 6.91 2.36 7.63
C SER A 153 6.97 3.76 7.03
N LEU A 154 7.30 3.86 5.74
CA LEU A 154 7.32 5.12 4.97
C LEU A 154 5.93 5.64 4.61
N GLY A 155 4.86 4.91 4.92
CA GLY A 155 3.48 5.33 4.67
C GLY A 155 3.01 5.12 3.23
N ALA A 156 3.55 4.11 2.55
CA ALA A 156 3.07 3.72 1.23
C ALA A 156 1.55 3.44 1.26
N PRO A 157 0.83 3.67 0.14
CA PRO A 157 -0.57 3.33 0.02
C PRO A 157 -0.83 1.85 0.34
N ALA A 158 -1.94 1.54 1.02
CA ALA A 158 -2.28 0.17 1.38
C ALA A 158 -2.29 -0.78 0.17
N ALA A 159 -2.67 -0.30 -1.02
CA ALA A 159 -2.67 -1.08 -2.26
C ALA A 159 -1.25 -1.58 -2.63
N GLU A 160 -0.23 -0.73 -2.53
CA GLU A 160 1.16 -1.11 -2.82
C GLU A 160 1.71 -2.13 -1.80
N VAL A 161 1.33 -1.97 -0.53
CA VAL A 161 1.72 -2.92 0.52
C VAL A 161 1.04 -4.27 0.29
N LEU A 162 -0.25 -4.30 -0.06
CA LEU A 162 -0.98 -5.53 -0.37
C LEU A 162 -0.44 -6.24 -1.62
N GLU A 163 0.07 -5.49 -2.60
CA GLU A 163 0.80 -6.06 -3.74
C GLU A 163 2.04 -6.84 -3.27
N GLY A 164 2.83 -6.23 -2.39
CA GLY A 164 3.97 -6.90 -1.76
C GLY A 164 3.58 -8.13 -0.93
N VAL A 165 2.49 -8.05 -0.18
CA VAL A 165 1.93 -9.18 0.59
C VAL A 165 1.52 -10.33 -0.33
N SER A 166 0.85 -10.03 -1.45
CA SER A 166 0.48 -11.02 -2.47
C SER A 166 1.70 -11.67 -3.11
N ALA A 167 2.74 -10.88 -3.38
CA ALA A 167 3.99 -11.38 -3.93
C ALA A 167 4.74 -12.30 -2.96
N ILE A 168 4.75 -12.00 -1.65
CA ILE A 168 5.29 -12.88 -0.60
C ILE A 168 4.49 -14.18 -0.58
N ALA A 169 3.17 -14.12 -0.50
CA ALA A 169 2.30 -15.28 -0.44
C ALA A 169 2.45 -16.17 -1.70
N SER A 170 2.56 -15.57 -2.89
CA SER A 170 2.77 -16.28 -4.14
C SER A 170 4.09 -17.08 -4.19
N ARG A 171 5.14 -16.55 -3.55
CA ARG A 171 6.43 -17.27 -3.46
C ARG A 171 6.45 -18.36 -2.39
N SER A 172 5.58 -18.24 -1.40
CA SER A 172 5.45 -19.22 -0.31
C SER A 172 4.63 -20.44 -0.74
N VAL A 173 3.98 -20.41 -1.91
CA VAL A 173 3.17 -21.53 -2.44
C VAL A 173 3.72 -21.99 -3.79
N ARG A 174 3.21 -23.12 -4.29
CA ARG A 174 3.64 -23.68 -5.59
C ARG A 174 3.34 -22.72 -6.74
N VAL A 175 4.15 -22.78 -7.79
CA VAL A 175 4.13 -21.89 -8.97
C VAL A 175 2.78 -21.85 -9.69
N ASP A 176 1.98 -22.92 -9.60
CA ASP A 176 0.69 -23.05 -10.30
C ASP A 176 -0.48 -22.42 -9.54
N ASN A 177 -0.23 -21.85 -8.36
CA ASN A 177 -1.29 -21.27 -7.54
C ASN A 177 -1.50 -19.79 -7.89
N VAL A 178 -2.77 -19.37 -7.88
CA VAL A 178 -3.16 -17.97 -8.02
C VAL A 178 -3.34 -17.38 -6.64
N VAL A 179 -2.67 -16.27 -6.37
CA VAL A 179 -2.75 -15.55 -5.09
C VAL A 179 -3.35 -14.18 -5.31
N THR A 180 -4.29 -13.81 -4.44
CA THR A 180 -4.89 -12.48 -4.45
C THR A 180 -5.11 -11.97 -3.04
N SER A 181 -4.93 -10.67 -2.84
CA SER A 181 -5.26 -10.00 -1.58
C SER A 181 -6.48 -9.12 -1.76
N VAL A 182 -7.43 -9.24 -0.84
CA VAL A 182 -8.71 -8.55 -0.87
C VAL A 182 -8.86 -7.71 0.39
N ARG A 183 -9.33 -6.46 0.25
CA ARG A 183 -9.64 -5.58 1.38
C ARG A 183 -11.12 -5.66 1.74
N ARG A 184 -11.46 -5.71 3.05
CA ARG A 184 -12.83 -5.69 3.55
C ARG A 184 -13.42 -4.27 3.46
N GLY A 185 -14.71 -4.15 3.14
CA GLY A 185 -15.49 -2.91 3.34
C GLY A 185 -15.47 -1.91 2.19
N THR A 186 -14.91 -2.23 1.04
CA THR A 186 -15.01 -1.39 -0.18
C THR A 186 -15.91 -2.08 -1.19
N ALA A 187 -16.90 -1.35 -1.74
CA ALA A 187 -17.83 -1.86 -2.76
C ALA A 187 -17.09 -2.29 -4.06
N ILE A 188 -15.91 -1.72 -4.30
CA ILE A 188 -14.98 -2.09 -5.37
C ILE A 188 -13.68 -2.47 -4.69
N GLN A 189 -13.43 -3.75 -4.54
CA GLN A 189 -12.21 -4.25 -3.91
C GLN A 189 -11.15 -4.37 -4.99
N ASN A 190 -10.11 -3.53 -4.91
CA ASN A 190 -8.91 -3.69 -5.72
C ASN A 190 -8.23 -4.98 -5.30
N THR A 191 -8.37 -6.00 -6.10
CA THR A 191 -7.74 -7.28 -5.89
C THR A 191 -6.47 -7.32 -6.70
N LEU A 192 -5.35 -7.45 -6.03
CA LEU A 192 -4.06 -7.66 -6.64
C LEU A 192 -3.85 -9.17 -6.78
N ALA A 193 -3.85 -9.67 -8.00
CA ALA A 193 -3.60 -11.06 -8.28
C ALA A 193 -2.18 -11.26 -8.80
N HIS A 194 -1.51 -12.30 -8.30
CA HIS A 194 -0.27 -12.81 -8.85
C HIS A 194 -0.55 -14.22 -9.39
N ALA A 195 -0.33 -14.42 -10.67
CA ALA A 195 -0.22 -15.75 -11.24
C ALA A 195 1.27 -16.13 -11.30
N GLY A 196 1.59 -17.42 -11.21
CA GLY A 196 2.96 -17.90 -11.22
C GLY A 196 3.77 -17.54 -12.48
N ASP A 197 3.09 -17.14 -13.56
CA ASP A 197 3.69 -16.68 -14.83
C ASP A 197 4.09 -15.18 -14.83
N GLY A 198 3.89 -14.46 -13.71
CA GLY A 198 4.20 -13.04 -13.60
C GLY A 198 3.17 -12.10 -14.25
N SER A 199 2.08 -12.62 -14.79
CA SER A 199 0.98 -11.78 -15.29
C SER A 199 0.26 -11.08 -14.14
N ARG A 200 -0.07 -9.79 -14.31
CA ARG A 200 -0.73 -8.94 -13.30
C ARG A 200 -2.09 -8.48 -13.80
N PRO A 201 -3.13 -9.29 -13.77
CA PRO A 201 -4.47 -8.79 -14.05
C PRO A 201 -5.01 -8.02 -12.84
N SER A 202 -5.49 -6.81 -13.06
CA SER A 202 -6.33 -6.12 -12.08
C SER A 202 -7.71 -6.77 -12.10
N VAL A 203 -8.13 -7.37 -11.00
CA VAL A 203 -9.41 -8.05 -10.89
C VAL A 203 -10.23 -7.45 -9.77
N PHE A 204 -11.49 -7.21 -10.05
CA PHE A 204 -12.49 -6.87 -9.04
C PHE A 204 -13.14 -8.16 -8.57
N LEU A 205 -13.01 -8.46 -7.29
CA LEU A 205 -13.61 -9.62 -6.65
C LEU A 205 -14.61 -9.15 -5.59
N GLU A 206 -15.85 -9.57 -5.71
CA GLU A 206 -16.85 -9.36 -4.68
C GLU A 206 -16.81 -10.54 -3.71
N VAL A 207 -16.44 -10.31 -2.48
CA VAL A 207 -16.33 -11.32 -1.42
C VAL A 207 -17.58 -11.28 -0.56
N GLY A 208 -18.31 -12.39 -0.49
CA GLY A 208 -19.56 -12.49 0.27
C GLY A 208 -19.34 -12.35 1.79
N ALA A 209 -20.38 -11.91 2.51
CA ALA A 209 -20.35 -11.66 3.94
C ALA A 209 -19.96 -12.91 4.76
N ALA A 210 -20.36 -14.09 4.31
CA ALA A 210 -20.09 -15.36 4.99
C ALA A 210 -18.59 -15.65 5.18
N LEU A 211 -17.74 -15.32 4.17
CA LEU A 211 -16.29 -15.51 4.30
C LEU A 211 -15.72 -14.64 5.42
N TRP A 212 -16.19 -13.40 5.54
CA TRP A 212 -15.71 -12.48 6.57
C TRP A 212 -16.08 -12.96 7.99
N GLU A 213 -17.29 -13.49 8.16
CA GLU A 213 -17.73 -14.08 9.42
C GLU A 213 -16.89 -15.31 9.81
N ASP A 214 -16.58 -16.17 8.84
CA ASP A 214 -15.75 -17.34 9.08
C ASP A 214 -14.30 -16.95 9.37
N LEU A 215 -13.75 -16.01 8.63
CA LEU A 215 -12.41 -15.48 8.90
C LEU A 215 -12.31 -14.83 10.29
N ASP A 216 -13.34 -14.07 10.74
CA ASP A 216 -13.33 -13.43 12.05
C ASP A 216 -13.32 -14.44 13.22
N ARG A 217 -13.79 -15.67 12.99
CA ARG A 217 -13.81 -16.76 14.01
C ARG A 217 -12.49 -17.50 14.15
N LEU A 218 -11.58 -17.38 13.15
CA LEU A 218 -10.30 -18.08 13.16
C LEU A 218 -9.35 -17.61 14.27
N ASP A 219 -8.53 -18.52 14.75
CA ASP A 219 -7.37 -18.17 15.57
C ASP A 219 -6.23 -17.58 14.74
N ASP A 220 -5.24 -16.97 15.42
CA ASP A 220 -4.19 -16.15 14.80
C ASP A 220 -3.25 -16.90 13.84
N ASN A 221 -3.25 -18.22 13.89
CA ASN A 221 -2.39 -19.09 13.08
C ASN A 221 -3.19 -20.05 12.20
N GLU A 222 -4.46 -19.77 11.99
CA GLU A 222 -5.37 -20.61 11.20
C GLU A 222 -5.68 -19.98 9.86
N CYS A 223 -6.05 -20.83 8.90
CA CYS A 223 -6.59 -20.45 7.60
C CYS A 223 -7.84 -21.29 7.32
N LEU A 224 -8.72 -20.76 6.48
CA LEU A 224 -9.88 -21.49 5.99
C LEU A 224 -9.52 -22.23 4.71
N ARG A 225 -10.07 -23.45 4.57
CA ARG A 225 -10.09 -24.19 3.32
C ARG A 225 -11.53 -24.31 2.84
N HIS A 226 -11.77 -23.90 1.61
CA HIS A 226 -13.06 -24.07 0.95
C HIS A 226 -12.91 -24.87 -0.33
N ASP A 227 -13.77 -25.85 -0.52
CA ASP A 227 -13.92 -26.55 -1.79
C ASP A 227 -14.81 -25.73 -2.73
N GLU A 228 -14.52 -25.70 -4.01
CA GLU A 228 -15.18 -24.86 -5.01
C GLU A 228 -16.72 -24.99 -5.03
N ALA A 229 -17.24 -26.17 -4.73
CA ALA A 229 -18.68 -26.44 -4.70
C ALA A 229 -19.44 -25.59 -3.64
N THR A 230 -18.75 -25.03 -2.64
CA THR A 230 -19.36 -24.31 -1.52
C THR A 230 -19.25 -22.78 -1.64
N LEU A 231 -18.57 -22.26 -2.68
CA LEU A 231 -18.32 -20.83 -2.87
C LEU A 231 -18.81 -20.31 -4.24
N PRO A 232 -20.14 -20.26 -4.50
CA PRO A 232 -20.64 -19.61 -5.71
C PRO A 232 -20.26 -18.12 -5.69
N GLY A 233 -19.59 -17.66 -6.75
CA GLY A 233 -19.19 -16.25 -6.92
C GLY A 233 -17.75 -15.89 -6.54
N TYR A 234 -16.95 -16.84 -6.05
CA TYR A 234 -15.57 -16.59 -5.63
C TYR A 234 -14.50 -16.80 -6.71
N ARG A 235 -14.90 -17.05 -7.95
CA ARG A 235 -13.95 -17.18 -9.05
C ARG A 235 -13.55 -15.84 -9.61
N PRO A 236 -12.24 -15.55 -9.70
CA PRO A 236 -11.79 -14.45 -10.54
C PRO A 236 -12.23 -14.74 -11.99
N THR A 237 -12.92 -13.80 -12.61
CA THR A 237 -13.46 -13.94 -13.98
C THR A 237 -12.38 -14.12 -15.06
N TRP A 238 -11.13 -13.89 -14.72
CA TRP A 238 -9.97 -13.96 -15.61
C TRP A 238 -9.17 -15.26 -15.50
N VAL A 239 -9.41 -16.10 -14.50
CA VAL A 239 -8.79 -17.43 -14.45
C VAL A 239 -9.48 -18.30 -15.51
N PRO A 240 -8.76 -18.75 -16.55
CA PRO A 240 -9.35 -19.59 -17.57
C PRO A 240 -9.94 -20.84 -16.90
N VAL A 241 -11.25 -21.06 -17.07
CA VAL A 241 -11.98 -22.19 -16.50
C VAL A 241 -11.35 -23.55 -16.87
N ALA A 242 -10.58 -23.60 -17.95
CA ALA A 242 -9.85 -24.77 -18.40
C ALA A 242 -8.65 -25.15 -17.51
N THR A 243 -8.11 -24.20 -16.72
CA THR A 243 -6.90 -24.40 -15.90
C THR A 243 -7.23 -24.84 -14.46
N LEU A 244 -8.43 -24.55 -13.98
CA LEU A 244 -8.86 -24.85 -12.60
C LEU A 244 -9.87 -26.00 -12.61
N ARG A 245 -9.44 -27.25 -12.69
CA ARG A 245 -10.33 -28.42 -12.77
C ARG A 245 -10.97 -28.84 -11.46
N GLN A 246 -10.35 -28.55 -10.31
CA GLN A 246 -10.89 -28.78 -8.96
C GLN A 246 -10.21 -27.79 -8.00
N SER A 247 -10.61 -26.53 -8.05
CA SER A 247 -9.96 -25.50 -7.27
C SER A 247 -10.39 -25.55 -5.81
N VAL A 248 -9.43 -25.70 -4.92
CA VAL A 248 -9.58 -25.45 -3.50
C VAL A 248 -9.12 -24.03 -3.23
N VAL A 249 -9.88 -23.27 -2.45
CA VAL A 249 -9.51 -21.93 -2.01
C VAL A 249 -9.04 -21.98 -0.55
N TRP A 250 -7.86 -21.48 -0.34
CA TRP A 250 -7.32 -21.23 1.01
C TRP A 250 -7.42 -19.75 1.31
N ALA A 251 -8.06 -19.39 2.41
CA ALA A 251 -8.25 -18.02 2.83
C ALA A 251 -7.49 -17.73 4.12
N PHE A 252 -6.62 -16.73 4.09
CA PHE A 252 -5.81 -16.26 5.22
C PHE A 252 -6.26 -14.86 5.61
N PRO A 253 -6.58 -14.61 6.88
CA PRO A 253 -7.01 -13.29 7.31
C PRO A 253 -5.86 -12.29 7.26
N ILE A 254 -6.16 -11.07 6.80
CA ILE A 254 -5.29 -9.90 6.95
C ILE A 254 -5.75 -9.16 8.18
N ARG A 255 -4.98 -9.27 9.27
CA ARG A 255 -5.31 -8.72 10.60
C ARG A 255 -4.19 -7.86 11.13
N THR A 256 -4.55 -6.91 12.00
CA THR A 256 -3.56 -6.20 12.80
C THR A 256 -3.17 -7.03 14.04
N PRO A 257 -1.94 -6.87 14.56
CA PRO A 257 -1.54 -7.52 15.80
C PRO A 257 -2.31 -7.05 17.05
N THR A 258 -2.95 -5.87 16.96
CA THR A 258 -3.53 -5.17 18.12
C THR A 258 -4.99 -5.50 18.37
N ASN A 259 -5.77 -5.73 17.32
CA ASN A 259 -7.22 -5.91 17.45
C ASN A 259 -7.67 -7.07 16.61
N ARG A 260 -7.62 -8.17 16.64
CA ARG A 260 -8.10 -9.34 15.86
C ARG A 260 -9.14 -9.03 14.74
N GLU A 261 -9.34 -7.76 14.39
CA GLU A 261 -10.25 -7.37 13.32
C GLU A 261 -9.70 -7.77 11.96
N THR A 262 -10.53 -8.44 11.16
CA THR A 262 -10.16 -8.85 9.81
C THR A 262 -10.36 -7.68 8.84
N HIS A 263 -9.27 -7.08 8.41
CA HIS A 263 -9.27 -5.96 7.46
C HIS A 263 -9.26 -6.39 5.99
N GLY A 264 -8.95 -7.66 5.75
CA GLY A 264 -8.85 -8.24 4.41
C GLY A 264 -8.53 -9.72 4.45
N ALA A 265 -8.29 -10.31 3.30
CA ALA A 265 -7.90 -11.70 3.15
C ALA A 265 -6.89 -11.90 2.04
N ILE A 266 -5.99 -12.87 2.22
CA ILE A 266 -5.18 -13.43 1.15
C ILE A 266 -5.89 -14.70 0.71
N LEU A 267 -6.24 -14.80 -0.57
CA LEU A 267 -6.93 -15.94 -1.16
C LEU A 267 -5.96 -16.66 -2.10
N ILE A 268 -5.84 -17.97 -1.95
CA ILE A 268 -4.97 -18.82 -2.75
C ILE A 268 -5.81 -19.91 -3.39
N TRP A 269 -5.86 -19.93 -4.71
CA TRP A 269 -6.50 -21.00 -5.49
C TRP A 269 -5.47 -22.04 -5.88
N SER A 270 -5.76 -23.29 -5.59
CA SER A 270 -4.91 -24.43 -5.90
C SER A 270 -5.73 -25.50 -6.63
N ASP A 271 -5.16 -26.09 -7.67
CA ASP A 271 -5.73 -27.24 -8.39
C ASP A 271 -5.55 -28.57 -7.64
N TYR A 272 -4.68 -28.59 -6.66
CA TYR A 272 -4.34 -29.76 -5.87
C TYR A 272 -4.89 -29.62 -4.45
N GLY A 273 -5.47 -30.69 -3.93
CA GLY A 273 -6.02 -30.74 -2.56
C GLY A 273 -4.99 -30.51 -1.46
N ASP A 274 -3.71 -30.51 -1.79
CA ASP A 274 -2.60 -30.23 -0.88
C ASP A 274 -2.43 -28.72 -0.76
N GLY A 275 -2.91 -28.16 0.33
CA GLY A 275 -2.72 -26.74 0.66
C GLY A 275 -1.31 -26.41 1.11
N PRO A 276 -1.08 -25.13 1.47
CA PRO A 276 0.18 -24.69 2.04
C PRO A 276 0.56 -25.52 3.29
N ASN A 277 1.82 -25.90 3.37
CA ASN A 277 2.31 -26.61 4.55
C ASN A 277 2.37 -25.66 5.78
N PRO A 278 2.57 -26.18 7.02
CA PRO A 278 2.55 -25.34 8.22
C PRO A 278 3.60 -24.22 8.26
N PHE A 279 4.71 -24.37 7.53
CA PHE A 279 5.72 -23.31 7.40
C PHE A 279 5.23 -22.21 6.45
N GLU A 280 4.73 -22.59 5.28
CA GLU A 280 4.13 -21.68 4.29
C GLU A 280 2.94 -20.93 4.89
N CYS A 281 2.08 -21.60 5.65
CA CYS A 281 0.97 -20.95 6.36
C CYS A 281 1.46 -19.82 7.28
N ARG A 282 2.51 -20.07 8.08
CA ARG A 282 3.07 -19.06 8.99
C ARG A 282 3.62 -17.85 8.24
N GLU A 283 4.23 -18.07 7.10
CA GLU A 283 4.77 -16.99 6.26
C GLU A 283 3.65 -16.13 5.65
N ILE A 284 2.62 -16.77 5.12
CA ILE A 284 1.45 -16.08 4.55
C ILE A 284 0.72 -15.29 5.63
N ILE A 285 0.53 -15.85 6.82
CA ILE A 285 -0.07 -15.16 7.97
C ILE A 285 0.79 -13.97 8.39
N SER A 286 2.11 -14.13 8.40
CA SER A 286 3.04 -13.02 8.74
C SER A 286 2.97 -11.89 7.71
N ALA A 287 2.87 -12.23 6.42
CA ALA A 287 2.64 -11.25 5.36
C ALA A 287 1.27 -10.57 5.52
N GLY A 288 0.23 -11.32 5.86
CA GLY A 288 -1.12 -10.80 6.16
C GLY A 288 -1.12 -9.77 7.31
N ARG A 289 -0.32 -9.97 8.34
CA ARG A 289 -0.15 -9.00 9.44
C ARG A 289 0.44 -7.68 8.97
N LEU A 290 1.43 -7.70 8.07
CA LEU A 290 1.96 -6.46 7.47
C LEU A 290 0.89 -5.73 6.66
N GLY A 291 0.10 -6.48 5.87
CA GLY A 291 -1.04 -5.92 5.14
C GLY A 291 -2.07 -5.28 6.08
N GLY A 292 -2.37 -5.92 7.21
CA GLY A 292 -3.27 -5.39 8.25
C GLY A 292 -2.79 -4.05 8.81
N ILE A 293 -1.52 -3.96 9.18
CA ILE A 293 -0.91 -2.71 9.67
C ILE A 293 -1.03 -1.59 8.64
N ALA A 294 -0.78 -1.89 7.36
CA ALA A 294 -0.88 -0.90 6.30
C ALA A 294 -2.31 -0.41 6.07
N ILE A 295 -3.30 -1.31 6.13
CA ILE A 295 -4.71 -0.97 5.99
C ILE A 295 -5.16 -0.11 7.17
N GLU A 296 -4.89 -0.53 8.40
CA GLU A 296 -5.24 0.23 9.61
C GLU A 296 -4.64 1.64 9.59
N ARG A 297 -3.35 1.75 9.26
CA ARG A 297 -2.67 3.05 9.14
C ARG A 297 -3.32 3.92 8.06
N SER A 298 -3.65 3.34 6.90
CA SER A 298 -4.35 4.07 5.83
C SER A 298 -5.71 4.58 6.27
N GLN A 299 -6.46 3.77 7.03
CA GLN A 299 -7.76 4.16 7.59
C GLN A 299 -7.62 5.28 8.63
N GLN A 300 -6.67 5.15 9.56
CA GLN A 300 -6.38 6.17 10.55
C GLN A 300 -5.95 7.49 9.90
N GLN A 301 -5.08 7.43 8.90
CA GLN A 301 -4.65 8.61 8.17
C GLN A 301 -5.79 9.27 7.40
N GLN A 302 -6.68 8.47 6.81
CA GLN A 302 -7.87 8.98 6.14
C GLN A 302 -8.83 9.62 7.15
N ALA A 303 -9.10 8.95 8.27
CA ALA A 303 -9.94 9.49 9.34
C ALA A 303 -9.39 10.81 9.91
N LEU A 304 -8.06 10.91 10.08
CA LEU A 304 -7.41 12.15 10.51
C LEU A 304 -7.56 13.27 9.45
N ARG A 305 -7.41 12.94 8.16
CA ARG A 305 -7.62 13.90 7.07
C ARG A 305 -9.07 14.36 7.04
N ASP A 306 -10.04 13.42 7.14
CA ASP A 306 -11.45 13.72 7.14
C ASP A 306 -11.80 14.61 8.34
N ALA A 307 -11.32 14.27 9.54
CA ALA A 307 -11.49 15.09 10.73
C ALA A 307 -10.86 16.49 10.62
N ALA A 308 -9.73 16.59 9.90
CA ALA A 308 -9.07 17.88 9.67
C ALA A 308 -9.74 18.72 8.58
N THR A 309 -10.45 18.11 7.64
CA THR A 309 -10.93 18.79 6.42
C THR A 309 -12.45 18.79 6.26
N THR A 310 -13.21 17.99 7.03
CA THR A 310 -14.66 17.92 6.94
C THR A 310 -15.34 18.31 8.25
N ASP A 311 -16.55 18.83 8.15
CA ASP A 311 -17.44 19.07 9.30
C ASP A 311 -18.10 17.74 9.73
N PRO A 312 -17.95 17.30 10.97
CA PRO A 312 -18.40 15.97 11.40
C PRO A 312 -19.92 15.79 11.39
N LEU A 313 -20.69 16.89 11.42
CA LEU A 313 -22.14 16.82 11.39
C LEU A 313 -22.69 16.69 9.97
N THR A 314 -22.20 17.54 9.06
CA THR A 314 -22.77 17.68 7.71
C THR A 314 -22.01 16.92 6.64
N GLY A 315 -20.76 16.48 6.92
CA GLY A 315 -19.86 15.92 5.92
C GLY A 315 -19.33 16.92 4.89
N ALA A 316 -19.74 18.18 4.98
CA ALA A 316 -19.21 19.24 4.12
C ALA A 316 -17.75 19.57 4.48
N PRO A 317 -16.95 20.12 3.56
CA PRO A 317 -15.66 20.71 3.91
C PRO A 317 -15.80 21.67 5.08
N ASN A 318 -14.85 21.61 6.03
CA ASN A 318 -14.86 22.48 7.20
C ASN A 318 -14.12 23.82 6.93
N ARG A 319 -14.05 24.68 7.95
CA ARG A 319 -13.36 25.97 7.88
C ARG A 319 -11.90 25.86 7.46
N ALA A 320 -11.19 24.83 7.91
CA ALA A 320 -9.77 24.63 7.57
C ALA A 320 -9.58 24.26 6.08
N ALA A 321 -10.41 23.36 5.57
CA ALA A 321 -10.43 23.00 4.15
C ALA A 321 -10.80 24.21 3.28
N PHE A 322 -11.73 25.04 3.74
CA PHE A 322 -12.13 26.25 3.04
C PHE A 322 -10.98 27.28 2.97
N ALA A 323 -10.25 27.47 4.07
CA ALA A 323 -9.08 28.34 4.10
C ALA A 323 -8.00 27.89 3.10
N THR A 324 -7.69 26.61 3.06
CA THR A 324 -6.74 26.04 2.07
C THR A 324 -7.23 26.25 0.64
N THR A 325 -8.54 26.12 0.39
CA THR A 325 -9.14 26.40 -0.92
C THR A 325 -8.91 27.86 -1.33
N ILE A 326 -9.16 28.80 -0.42
CA ILE A 326 -8.98 30.24 -0.68
C ILE A 326 -7.50 30.58 -0.92
N GLU A 327 -6.58 30.02 -0.14
CA GLU A 327 -5.15 30.20 -0.33
C GLU A 327 -4.71 29.77 -1.73
N SER A 328 -5.23 28.63 -2.22
CA SER A 328 -4.92 28.13 -3.56
C SER A 328 -5.40 29.07 -4.68
N LEU A 329 -6.41 29.89 -4.43
CA LEU A 329 -6.96 30.83 -5.40
C LEU A 329 -6.14 32.12 -5.54
N ALA A 330 -5.27 32.43 -4.56
CA ALA A 330 -4.43 33.61 -4.62
C ALA A 330 -3.48 33.62 -5.84
N ASP A 331 -3.07 32.44 -6.29
CA ASP A 331 -2.18 32.24 -7.45
C ASP A 331 -2.95 31.93 -8.76
N GLU A 332 -4.28 31.78 -8.70
CA GLU A 332 -5.09 31.39 -9.86
C GLU A 332 -5.38 32.60 -10.78
N LYS A 333 -5.05 32.43 -12.06
CA LYS A 333 -5.39 33.45 -13.07
C LYS A 333 -6.85 33.36 -13.46
N GLY A 334 -7.75 33.94 -12.66
CA GLY A 334 -9.18 33.94 -12.97
C GLY A 334 -9.99 34.73 -11.95
N ALA A 335 -11.09 35.29 -12.39
CA ALA A 335 -12.01 35.97 -11.48
C ALA A 335 -12.85 34.93 -10.72
N TRP A 336 -13.02 35.14 -9.42
CA TRP A 336 -13.83 34.34 -8.55
C TRP A 336 -14.58 35.21 -7.53
N SER A 337 -15.60 34.67 -6.89
CA SER A 337 -16.30 35.33 -5.82
C SER A 337 -16.41 34.43 -4.59
N MET A 338 -16.50 35.06 -3.45
CA MET A 338 -16.80 34.45 -2.16
C MET A 338 -18.20 34.83 -1.71
N LEU A 339 -18.97 33.85 -1.29
CA LEU A 339 -20.29 34.03 -0.70
C LEU A 339 -20.23 33.57 0.76
N SER A 340 -20.44 34.46 1.71
CA SER A 340 -20.69 34.13 3.13
C SER A 340 -22.18 33.99 3.34
N ILE A 341 -22.61 32.88 3.94
CA ILE A 341 -24.00 32.49 4.08
C ILE A 341 -24.34 32.25 5.56
N ASP A 342 -25.47 32.74 6.02
CA ASP A 342 -25.98 32.50 7.37
C ASP A 342 -27.48 32.14 7.30
N LEU A 343 -27.88 31.13 8.09
CA LEU A 343 -29.25 30.63 8.09
C LEU A 343 -30.16 31.47 8.97
N ASP A 344 -31.08 32.18 8.35
CA ASP A 344 -32.07 33.00 9.07
C ASP A 344 -33.11 32.15 9.79
N GLY A 345 -33.20 32.26 11.09
CA GLY A 345 -34.19 31.54 11.91
C GLY A 345 -33.67 30.20 12.48
N PHE A 346 -32.40 29.83 12.23
CA PHE A 346 -31.82 28.57 12.73
C PHE A 346 -31.88 28.49 14.28
N LYS A 347 -31.51 29.55 14.99
CA LYS A 347 -31.62 29.59 16.45
C LYS A 347 -33.04 29.36 16.95
N GLN A 348 -34.02 29.97 16.29
CA GLN A 348 -35.43 29.79 16.65
C GLN A 348 -35.87 28.34 16.41
N THR A 349 -35.40 27.69 15.39
CA THR A 349 -35.65 26.25 15.13
C THR A 349 -35.09 25.41 16.26
N ASN A 350 -33.85 25.66 16.70
CA ASN A 350 -33.26 24.96 17.84
C ASN A 350 -34.04 25.20 19.13
N ASP A 351 -34.42 26.45 19.41
CA ASP A 351 -35.14 26.81 20.62
C ASP A 351 -36.54 26.19 20.66
N THR A 352 -37.16 25.96 19.49
CA THR A 352 -38.52 25.42 19.38
C THR A 352 -38.57 23.90 19.34
N PHE A 353 -37.70 23.29 18.59
CA PHE A 353 -37.75 21.84 18.27
C PHE A 353 -36.59 21.03 18.86
N GLY A 354 -35.60 21.69 19.49
CA GLY A 354 -34.41 21.06 20.03
C GLY A 354 -33.29 20.88 19.01
N HIS A 355 -32.08 20.68 19.53
CA HIS A 355 -30.85 20.60 18.72
C HIS A 355 -30.89 19.46 17.69
N HIS A 356 -31.58 18.35 17.95
CA HIS A 356 -31.66 17.23 17.01
C HIS A 356 -32.34 17.59 15.68
N ILE A 357 -33.34 18.48 15.71
CA ILE A 357 -33.99 19.02 14.49
C ILE A 357 -33.06 20.05 13.81
N GLY A 358 -32.38 20.88 14.61
CA GLY A 358 -31.38 21.79 14.07
C GLY A 358 -30.21 21.06 13.36
N ASP A 359 -29.71 19.98 13.95
CA ASP A 359 -28.67 19.14 13.33
C ASP A 359 -29.16 18.52 12.03
N ALA A 360 -30.38 17.95 12.02
CA ALA A 360 -30.97 17.40 10.79
C ALA A 360 -31.20 18.49 9.73
N LEU A 361 -31.56 19.71 10.13
CA LEU A 361 -31.69 20.85 9.22
C LEU A 361 -30.35 21.25 8.61
N LEU A 362 -29.29 21.31 9.40
CA LEU A 362 -27.95 21.61 8.89
C LEU A 362 -27.47 20.58 7.87
N ILE A 363 -27.73 19.30 8.11
CA ILE A 363 -27.44 18.22 7.18
C ILE A 363 -28.18 18.39 5.85
N ASP A 364 -29.50 18.64 5.92
CA ASP A 364 -30.34 18.83 4.72
C ASP A 364 -29.94 20.09 3.94
N VAL A 365 -29.67 21.21 4.62
CA VAL A 365 -29.14 22.43 4.01
C VAL A 365 -27.82 22.17 3.29
N ALA A 366 -26.86 21.51 3.95
CA ALA A 366 -25.54 21.23 3.36
C ALA A 366 -25.67 20.39 2.08
N HIS A 367 -26.47 19.32 2.11
CA HIS A 367 -26.71 18.46 0.94
C HIS A 367 -27.38 19.23 -0.21
N ARG A 368 -28.37 20.05 0.08
CA ARG A 368 -29.10 20.84 -0.92
C ARG A 368 -28.22 21.93 -1.54
N ILE A 369 -27.44 22.65 -0.73
CA ILE A 369 -26.49 23.65 -1.25
C ILE A 369 -25.47 22.97 -2.17
N ALA A 370 -24.86 21.88 -1.72
CA ALA A 370 -23.87 21.14 -2.53
C ALA A 370 -24.46 20.72 -3.89
N ALA A 371 -25.72 20.27 -3.92
CA ALA A 371 -26.40 19.87 -5.17
C ALA A 371 -26.72 21.04 -6.12
N THR A 372 -26.66 22.29 -5.65
CA THR A 372 -26.88 23.48 -6.52
C THR A 372 -25.62 23.96 -7.21
N LEU A 373 -24.45 23.50 -6.78
CA LEU A 373 -23.16 23.98 -7.27
C LEU A 373 -22.71 23.23 -8.51
N ARG A 374 -21.98 23.90 -9.35
CA ARG A 374 -21.37 23.32 -10.54
C ARG A 374 -19.97 22.72 -10.23
N PRO A 375 -19.48 21.79 -11.05
CA PRO A 375 -18.08 21.37 -10.95
C PRO A 375 -17.13 22.57 -11.02
N GLY A 376 -16.21 22.67 -10.06
CA GLY A 376 -15.27 23.79 -9.94
C GLY A 376 -15.64 24.81 -8.86
N ASP A 377 -16.90 24.93 -8.45
CA ASP A 377 -17.27 25.70 -7.27
C ASP A 377 -16.89 24.92 -6.00
N SER A 378 -16.58 25.61 -4.92
CA SER A 378 -16.25 25.03 -3.62
C SER A 378 -17.25 25.46 -2.58
N PHE A 379 -17.54 24.58 -1.62
CA PHE A 379 -18.52 24.79 -0.58
C PHE A 379 -17.94 24.31 0.76
N ALA A 380 -18.29 24.99 1.85
CA ALA A 380 -17.88 24.57 3.20
C ALA A 380 -18.89 25.06 4.26
N ARG A 381 -18.91 24.34 5.40
CA ARG A 381 -19.50 24.84 6.64
C ARG A 381 -18.39 25.43 7.51
N VAL A 382 -18.48 26.74 7.78
CA VAL A 382 -17.41 27.48 8.47
C VAL A 382 -17.66 27.65 9.97
N GLY A 383 -18.88 27.42 10.43
CA GLY A 383 -19.26 27.46 11.86
C GLY A 383 -20.75 27.32 12.04
N GLY A 384 -21.25 26.93 13.18
CA GLY A 384 -22.66 26.92 13.57
C GLY A 384 -23.68 26.75 12.44
N ASP A 385 -24.36 27.82 12.09
CA ASP A 385 -25.27 27.98 10.97
C ASP A 385 -24.67 28.74 9.77
N GLU A 386 -23.36 28.90 9.75
CA GLU A 386 -22.61 29.62 8.70
C GLU A 386 -22.03 28.69 7.68
N PHE A 387 -22.22 29.02 6.40
CA PHE A 387 -21.67 28.32 5.25
C PHE A 387 -20.94 29.32 4.34
N ALA A 388 -20.04 28.80 3.52
CA ALA A 388 -19.31 29.61 2.54
C ALA A 388 -19.23 28.89 1.19
N ILE A 389 -19.27 29.66 0.10
CA ILE A 389 -19.12 29.19 -1.27
C ILE A 389 -18.05 30.02 -1.98
N VAL A 390 -17.24 29.37 -2.81
CA VAL A 390 -16.38 30.02 -3.79
C VAL A 390 -16.87 29.64 -5.18
N CYS A 391 -17.26 30.66 -5.96
CA CYS A 391 -17.58 30.50 -7.37
C CYS A 391 -16.39 30.89 -8.21
N ARG A 392 -15.90 29.99 -9.07
CA ARG A 392 -14.70 30.21 -9.91
C ARG A 392 -15.08 30.52 -11.35
N GLY A 393 -14.12 31.08 -12.12
CA GLY A 393 -14.24 31.28 -13.56
C GLY A 393 -15.36 32.27 -13.91
N LEU A 394 -15.45 33.36 -13.16
CA LEU A 394 -16.42 34.41 -13.41
C LEU A 394 -15.96 35.30 -14.57
N THR A 395 -16.91 35.78 -15.36
CA THR A 395 -16.69 36.80 -16.39
C THR A 395 -17.09 38.20 -15.90
N GLY A 396 -17.91 38.27 -14.85
CA GLY A 396 -18.33 39.51 -14.21
C GLY A 396 -19.12 39.28 -12.93
N PRO A 397 -19.51 40.33 -12.20
CA PRO A 397 -20.27 40.25 -10.94
C PRO A 397 -21.58 39.48 -11.08
N ALA A 398 -22.26 39.64 -12.22
CA ALA A 398 -23.57 39.03 -12.49
C ALA A 398 -23.54 37.48 -12.49
N ASP A 399 -22.35 36.85 -12.65
CA ASP A 399 -22.25 35.37 -12.68
C ASP A 399 -22.44 34.72 -11.30
N ALA A 400 -22.16 35.45 -10.21
CA ALA A 400 -22.32 34.94 -8.85
C ALA A 400 -23.77 35.09 -8.33
N HIS A 401 -24.56 36.05 -8.87
CA HIS A 401 -25.90 36.32 -8.40
C HIS A 401 -26.86 35.15 -8.56
N PRO A 402 -26.91 34.43 -9.70
CA PRO A 402 -27.76 33.26 -9.86
C PRO A 402 -27.43 32.13 -8.88
N VAL A 403 -26.18 32.03 -8.43
CA VAL A 403 -25.78 31.03 -7.42
C VAL A 403 -26.38 31.43 -6.08
N ALA A 404 -26.25 32.69 -5.67
CA ALA A 404 -26.83 33.19 -4.44
C ALA A 404 -28.37 33.05 -4.43
N ASP A 405 -29.04 33.40 -5.54
CA ASP A 405 -30.52 33.26 -5.67
C ASP A 405 -30.93 31.79 -5.55
N ARG A 406 -30.21 30.85 -6.21
CA ARG A 406 -30.50 29.41 -6.09
C ARG A 406 -30.34 28.91 -4.66
N VAL A 407 -29.26 29.29 -3.97
CA VAL A 407 -29.06 28.92 -2.56
C VAL A 407 -30.19 29.39 -1.68
N ILE A 408 -30.60 30.67 -1.78
CA ILE A 408 -31.70 31.21 -1.01
C ILE A 408 -32.98 30.44 -1.30
N GLN A 409 -33.32 30.23 -2.57
CA GLN A 409 -34.53 29.47 -2.96
C GLN A 409 -34.49 28.04 -2.43
N THR A 410 -33.33 27.37 -2.51
CA THR A 410 -33.14 25.99 -2.07
C THR A 410 -33.32 25.87 -0.55
N VAL A 411 -32.74 26.79 0.23
CA VAL A 411 -32.89 26.81 1.70
C VAL A 411 -34.33 27.10 2.06
N ARG A 412 -34.96 28.11 1.44
CA ARG A 412 -36.36 28.49 1.70
C ARG A 412 -37.37 27.38 1.36
N ALA A 413 -37.04 26.50 0.41
CA ALA A 413 -37.89 25.37 0.04
C ALA A 413 -37.92 24.22 1.09
N ILE A 414 -37.17 24.34 2.18
CA ILE A 414 -37.17 23.37 3.27
C ILE A 414 -38.35 23.72 4.21
N GLU A 415 -39.44 22.95 4.14
CA GLU A 415 -40.62 23.11 4.92
C GLU A 415 -40.78 22.14 6.08
N GLU A 416 -40.08 20.97 5.97
CA GLU A 416 -40.17 19.91 6.97
C GLU A 416 -38.82 19.21 7.13
N VAL A 417 -38.38 18.97 8.36
CA VAL A 417 -37.17 18.22 8.71
C VAL A 417 -37.46 17.36 9.94
N GLY A 418 -37.16 16.06 9.84
CA GLY A 418 -37.37 15.13 10.97
C GLY A 418 -38.84 15.08 11.50
N GLY A 419 -39.80 15.33 10.64
CA GLY A 419 -41.22 15.39 11.01
C GLY A 419 -41.66 16.72 11.61
N ALA A 420 -40.79 17.72 11.77
CA ALA A 420 -41.09 19.05 12.25
C ALA A 420 -41.23 20.05 11.08
N ARG A 421 -42.28 20.86 11.10
CA ARG A 421 -42.44 22.00 10.16
C ARG A 421 -41.53 23.14 10.58
N VAL A 422 -40.61 23.52 9.69
CA VAL A 422 -39.63 24.58 9.92
C VAL A 422 -39.83 25.73 8.94
N THR A 423 -39.44 26.92 9.36
CA THR A 423 -39.36 28.09 8.47
C THR A 423 -37.96 28.64 8.56
N ILE A 424 -37.22 28.51 7.48
CA ILE A 424 -35.80 28.86 7.39
C ILE A 424 -35.56 29.74 6.16
N GLY A 425 -34.59 30.65 6.25
CA GLY A 425 -34.09 31.44 5.13
C GLY A 425 -32.59 31.48 5.10
N ALA A 426 -32.02 32.17 4.14
CA ALA A 426 -30.58 32.39 4.05
C ALA A 426 -30.30 33.86 3.71
N SER A 427 -29.40 34.47 4.48
CA SER A 427 -28.79 35.76 4.15
C SER A 427 -27.41 35.51 3.57
N ILE A 428 -27.04 36.20 2.49
CA ILE A 428 -25.77 35.98 1.77
C ILE A 428 -25.07 37.31 1.54
N GLY A 429 -23.76 37.36 1.85
CA GLY A 429 -22.86 38.42 1.45
C GLY A 429 -21.93 37.97 0.34
N ILE A 430 -21.74 38.76 -0.69
CA ILE A 430 -20.91 38.43 -1.84
C ILE A 430 -19.72 39.40 -1.90
N ALA A 431 -18.48 38.86 -2.02
CA ALA A 431 -17.29 39.62 -2.33
C ALA A 431 -16.60 39.06 -3.59
N TYR A 432 -15.91 39.91 -4.33
CA TYR A 432 -15.30 39.56 -5.61
C TYR A 432 -13.78 39.66 -5.54
N SER A 433 -13.06 38.75 -6.21
CA SER A 433 -11.60 38.69 -6.21
C SER A 433 -10.92 39.97 -6.71
N TRP A 434 -11.59 40.78 -7.52
CA TRP A 434 -11.07 42.08 -7.96
C TRP A 434 -11.23 43.20 -6.94
N SER A 435 -11.97 43.00 -5.86
CA SER A 435 -12.12 43.97 -4.77
C SER A 435 -10.93 44.00 -3.82
N SER A 436 -10.16 42.92 -3.76
CA SER A 436 -8.93 42.83 -2.97
C SER A 436 -8.02 41.69 -3.47
N ASN A 437 -6.71 41.89 -3.34
CA ASN A 437 -5.71 40.84 -3.58
C ASN A 437 -5.47 39.94 -2.35
N SER A 438 -6.15 40.20 -1.23
CA SER A 438 -6.04 39.40 0.01
C SER A 438 -7.31 38.58 0.22
N ALA A 439 -7.15 37.27 0.32
CA ALA A 439 -8.23 36.33 0.63
C ALA A 439 -8.90 36.65 1.98
N GLU A 440 -8.12 37.06 2.97
CA GLU A 440 -8.61 37.45 4.29
C GLU A 440 -9.50 38.72 4.24
N ARG A 441 -9.11 39.71 3.42
CA ARG A 441 -9.94 40.88 3.19
C ARG A 441 -11.24 40.57 2.45
N LEU A 442 -11.18 39.64 1.50
CA LEU A 442 -12.40 39.23 0.77
C LEU A 442 -13.38 38.52 1.71
N LEU A 443 -12.93 37.76 2.69
CA LEU A 443 -13.77 37.18 3.72
C LEU A 443 -14.45 38.31 4.54
N GLN A 444 -13.68 39.31 4.99
CA GLN A 444 -14.22 40.47 5.71
C GLN A 444 -15.26 41.24 4.88
N PHE A 445 -15.01 41.42 3.59
CA PHE A 445 -15.94 42.09 2.69
C PHE A 445 -17.23 41.30 2.50
N ALA A 446 -17.15 39.98 2.33
CA ALA A 446 -18.32 39.12 2.25
C ALA A 446 -19.12 39.14 3.57
N ASP A 447 -18.45 39.13 4.73
CA ASP A 447 -19.11 39.24 6.04
C ASP A 447 -19.77 40.60 6.26
N THR A 448 -19.14 41.70 5.81
CA THR A 448 -19.73 43.03 5.85
C THR A 448 -21.02 43.10 5.02
N ALA A 449 -20.99 42.57 3.81
CA ALA A 449 -22.14 42.47 2.92
C ALA A 449 -23.23 41.55 3.51
N LEU A 450 -22.87 40.45 4.15
CA LEU A 450 -23.79 39.55 4.86
C LEU A 450 -24.51 40.27 6.01
N TYR A 451 -23.76 41.03 6.78
CA TYR A 451 -24.37 41.85 7.86
C TYR A 451 -25.41 42.84 7.30
N ARG A 452 -25.10 43.47 6.15
CA ARG A 452 -26.06 44.36 5.45
C ARG A 452 -27.28 43.58 4.98
N ALA A 453 -27.13 42.40 4.38
CA ALA A 453 -28.27 41.56 4.00
C ALA A 453 -29.20 41.23 5.17
N LYS A 454 -28.63 40.93 6.34
CA LYS A 454 -29.40 40.70 7.58
C LYS A 454 -30.17 41.95 8.04
N ARG A 455 -29.55 43.13 7.98
CA ARG A 455 -30.18 44.42 8.36
C ARG A 455 -31.28 44.85 7.41
N GLU A 456 -31.16 44.60 6.12
CA GLU A 456 -32.12 44.98 5.09
C GLU A 456 -33.33 44.06 5.02
N GLY A 457 -33.47 43.10 5.93
CA GLY A 457 -34.69 42.29 6.06
C GLY A 457 -34.47 40.79 5.82
N ARG A 458 -33.23 40.32 5.78
CA ARG A 458 -32.87 38.89 5.66
C ARG A 458 -33.37 38.24 4.36
N ASN A 459 -33.11 36.92 4.21
CA ASN A 459 -33.55 36.11 3.06
C ASN A 459 -33.21 36.74 1.70
N ARG A 460 -32.03 37.29 1.59
CA ARG A 460 -31.50 38.00 0.40
C ARG A 460 -29.98 37.90 0.32
N TRP A 461 -29.44 38.23 -0.79
CA TRP A 461 -28.01 38.49 -0.94
C TRP A 461 -27.72 39.98 -1.12
N VAL A 462 -26.55 40.41 -0.71
CA VAL A 462 -25.98 41.73 -0.93
C VAL A 462 -24.54 41.56 -1.39
N ALA A 463 -24.13 42.27 -2.41
CA ALA A 463 -22.73 42.35 -2.84
C ALA A 463 -22.04 43.49 -2.09
N TYR A 464 -20.77 43.25 -1.75
CA TYR A 464 -19.90 44.27 -1.15
C TYR A 464 -19.68 45.42 -2.13
N ASP A 465 -19.88 46.66 -1.67
CA ASP A 465 -19.62 47.89 -2.37
C ASP A 465 -18.76 48.81 -1.49
N PRO A 466 -17.54 49.15 -1.87
CA PRO A 466 -16.67 50.02 -1.07
C PRO A 466 -17.28 51.36 -0.71
N ILE A 467 -18.17 51.90 -1.57
CA ILE A 467 -18.79 53.21 -1.36
C ILE A 467 -19.83 53.18 -0.25
N ASP A 468 -20.59 52.08 -0.16
CA ASP A 468 -21.69 51.91 0.78
C ASP A 468 -21.23 51.22 2.07
N ASP A 469 -20.22 50.36 2.05
CA ASP A 469 -19.82 49.51 3.16
C ASP A 469 -18.64 50.09 3.99
N GLU A 470 -17.97 51.15 3.52
CA GLU A 470 -16.95 51.90 4.30
C GLU A 470 -17.51 53.14 5.00
N ARG A 471 -18.81 53.41 4.90
CA ARG A 471 -19.54 54.48 5.65
C ARG A 471 -20.22 53.94 6.89
#